data_83d9f09f2fe769ec3e033e64ac3fefd7
#
_entry.id   83d9f09f2fe769ec3e033e64ac3fefd7
#
_cell.length_a   1.000
_cell.length_b   1.000
_cell.length_c   1.000
_cell.angle_alpha   90.00
_cell.angle_beta   90.00
_cell.angle_gamma   90.00
#
_symmetry.space_group_name_H-M   'P 1'
#
loop_
_entity.id
_entity.type
_entity.pdbx_description
1 polymer ?
#
loop_
_entity_poly.entity_id
_entity_poly.type
_entity_poly.pdbx_seq_one_letter_code
_entity_poly.pdbx_strand_id
1 'polypeptide(L)'
;MCLGAALGQSAPAAAAPANVQLAAGGPSAQSNEPVSYASVTQLNGLLAQLEATSKNTQADLPKLRIDRWKTSAASKKETLAKIDSIQRDLQGTLPDVISQLRASPEDLPATFKLYRNLDALCDVVGSVAEDTGAFGSKDELQTLANDLNGFDSTRKQMAQRMEGLASAKEAEIVRLRTDLKTAQAAIPAAPPKKVVVDDNAPAKKPPVKKKPAAKPTTPAATTPKPSAGQTQTPQTPPAQAPAKPQ
;
A
#
# COMPACT_ATOMS: atom_id res chain seq x y z
N MET A 1 -60.79 -32.00 27.21
CA MET A 1 -61.84 -32.65 26.41
C MET A 1 -61.55 -32.37 24.95
N CYS A 2 -61.56 -33.48 24.15
CA CYS A 2 -61.56 -33.66 22.71
C CYS A 2 -60.32 -33.15 21.97
N LEU A 3 -59.41 -34.02 21.60
CA LEU A 3 -59.33 -35.06 20.55
C LEU A 3 -59.75 -34.57 19.18
N GLY A 4 -58.83 -34.64 18.24
CA GLY A 4 -59.05 -34.52 16.82
C GLY A 4 -57.78 -34.88 16.05
N ALA A 5 -57.63 -36.18 15.81
CA ALA A 5 -56.62 -36.75 14.90
C ALA A 5 -57.15 -36.73 13.46
N ALA A 6 -56.27 -36.47 12.47
CA ALA A 6 -56.50 -36.93 11.13
C ALA A 6 -55.17 -37.15 10.40
N LEU A 7 -55.00 -38.39 10.06
CA LEU A 7 -54.08 -39.06 9.20
C LEU A 7 -54.23 -38.64 7.72
N GLY A 8 -53.20 -38.81 6.96
CA GLY A 8 -53.27 -38.83 5.48
C GLY A 8 -51.88 -38.62 4.89
N GLN A 9 -51.11 -39.70 4.73
CA GLN A 9 -50.78 -40.50 3.56
C GLN A 9 -49.89 -39.79 2.51
N SER A 10 -48.64 -40.20 2.51
CA SER A 10 -48.01 -41.18 1.58
C SER A 10 -47.60 -40.65 0.22
N ALA A 11 -46.33 -40.77 0.05
CA ALA A 11 -45.44 -40.62 -1.11
C ALA A 11 -45.92 -41.34 -2.40
N PRO A 12 -45.28 -41.20 -3.54
CA PRO A 12 -43.97 -41.80 -3.69
C PRO A 12 -42.91 -40.95 -4.43
N ALA A 13 -41.69 -41.43 -4.28
CA ALA A 13 -40.44 -41.05 -4.89
C ALA A 13 -40.49 -41.06 -6.43
N ALA A 14 -39.91 -40.02 -7.01
CA ALA A 14 -39.34 -40.12 -8.35
C ALA A 14 -37.86 -39.82 -8.23
N ALA A 15 -37.06 -40.84 -8.40
CA ALA A 15 -35.61 -40.77 -8.50
C ALA A 15 -35.22 -39.99 -9.76
N ALA A 16 -34.53 -38.86 -9.57
CA ALA A 16 -33.79 -38.22 -10.65
C ALA A 16 -32.34 -38.69 -10.59
N PRO A 17 -31.70 -38.96 -11.74
CA PRO A 17 -30.34 -39.49 -11.79
C PRO A 17 -29.34 -38.47 -11.29
N ALA A 18 -28.46 -38.92 -10.40
CA ALA A 18 -27.28 -38.18 -9.97
C ALA A 18 -26.39 -37.92 -11.19
N ASN A 19 -26.43 -36.69 -11.67
CA ASN A 19 -25.44 -36.20 -12.61
C ASN A 19 -24.17 -35.88 -11.80
N VAL A 20 -23.28 -36.87 -11.73
CA VAL A 20 -21.93 -36.69 -11.19
C VAL A 20 -21.17 -35.87 -12.24
N GLN A 21 -21.24 -34.56 -12.12
CA GLN A 21 -20.41 -33.67 -12.88
C GLN A 21 -19.03 -33.71 -12.22
N LEU A 22 -18.14 -34.53 -12.77
CA LEU A 22 -16.72 -34.46 -12.51
C LEU A 22 -16.31 -33.01 -12.85
N ALA A 23 -16.18 -32.18 -11.81
CA ALA A 23 -15.47 -30.95 -11.91
C ALA A 23 -14.00 -31.27 -12.17
N ALA A 24 -13.65 -31.32 -13.46
CA ALA A 24 -12.27 -31.20 -13.89
C ALA A 24 -11.80 -29.82 -13.38
N GLY A 25 -11.06 -29.85 -12.27
CA GLY A 25 -10.31 -28.69 -11.79
C GLY A 25 -9.23 -28.36 -12.81
N GLY A 26 -9.61 -27.67 -13.86
CA GLY A 26 -8.67 -26.93 -14.68
C GLY A 26 -8.08 -25.82 -13.81
N PRO A 27 -6.76 -25.51 -13.94
CA PRO A 27 -6.20 -24.35 -13.30
C PRO A 27 -7.04 -23.16 -13.76
N SER A 28 -7.71 -22.51 -12.82
CA SER A 28 -8.42 -21.25 -13.05
C SER A 28 -7.43 -20.34 -13.74
N ALA A 29 -7.61 -20.11 -15.02
CA ALA A 29 -6.92 -19.07 -15.75
C ALA A 29 -7.25 -17.78 -14.98
N GLN A 30 -6.32 -17.32 -14.16
CA GLN A 30 -6.42 -16.04 -13.51
C GLN A 30 -6.45 -15.01 -14.63
N SER A 31 -7.65 -14.58 -14.92
CA SER A 31 -7.96 -13.60 -15.92
C SER A 31 -7.13 -12.35 -15.64
N ASN A 32 -6.51 -11.89 -16.70
CA ASN A 32 -5.76 -10.63 -16.76
C ASN A 32 -6.74 -9.45 -16.74
N GLU A 33 -7.69 -9.48 -15.80
CA GLU A 33 -8.65 -8.39 -15.68
C GLU A 33 -8.01 -7.26 -14.88
N PRO A 34 -8.14 -6.01 -15.35
CA PRO A 34 -7.96 -4.85 -14.52
C PRO A 34 -8.80 -5.04 -13.27
N VAL A 35 -8.33 -4.56 -12.10
CA VAL A 35 -8.96 -4.74 -10.79
C VAL A 35 -10.46 -4.88 -10.93
N SER A 36 -11.00 -6.02 -10.50
CA SER A 36 -12.41 -6.36 -10.77
C SER A 36 -13.31 -5.21 -10.29
N TYR A 37 -14.35 -4.91 -11.03
CA TYR A 37 -15.36 -3.90 -10.68
C TYR A 37 -15.84 -4.09 -9.22
N ALA A 38 -15.95 -5.34 -8.76
CA ALA A 38 -16.28 -5.66 -7.38
C ALA A 38 -15.25 -5.09 -6.37
N SER A 39 -13.96 -5.16 -6.66
CA SER A 39 -12.91 -4.60 -5.81
C SER A 39 -12.96 -3.05 -5.74
N VAL A 40 -13.29 -2.39 -6.85
CA VAL A 40 -13.47 -0.93 -6.87
C VAL A 40 -14.72 -0.51 -6.10
N THR A 41 -15.83 -1.25 -6.26
CA THR A 41 -17.07 -1.01 -5.53
C THR A 41 -16.87 -1.20 -4.03
N GLN A 42 -16.16 -2.24 -3.62
CA GLN A 42 -15.81 -2.49 -2.23
C GLN A 42 -14.96 -1.35 -1.66
N LEU A 43 -13.92 -0.92 -2.38
CA LEU A 43 -13.11 0.23 -1.97
C LEU A 43 -13.96 1.48 -1.77
N ASN A 44 -14.81 1.82 -2.74
CA ASN A 44 -15.68 2.99 -2.63
C ASN A 44 -16.63 2.92 -1.44
N GLY A 45 -17.15 1.72 -1.12
CA GLY A 45 -17.94 1.49 0.09
C GLY A 45 -17.15 1.76 1.38
N LEU A 46 -15.89 1.27 1.44
CA LEU A 46 -14.99 1.52 2.57
C LEU A 46 -14.67 3.00 2.73
N LEU A 47 -14.36 3.68 1.64
CA LEU A 47 -14.06 5.12 1.66
C LEU A 47 -15.28 5.94 2.07
N ALA A 48 -16.47 5.57 1.64
CA ALA A 48 -17.72 6.22 2.06
C ALA A 48 -18.00 6.03 3.57
N GLN A 49 -17.76 4.81 4.08
CA GLN A 49 -17.87 4.52 5.52
C GLN A 49 -16.87 5.35 6.32
N LEU A 50 -15.61 5.43 5.86
CA LEU A 50 -14.57 6.23 6.47
C LEU A 50 -14.93 7.72 6.52
N GLU A 51 -15.47 8.27 5.43
CA GLU A 51 -15.93 9.66 5.39
C GLU A 51 -17.09 9.91 6.37
N ALA A 52 -18.00 8.95 6.51
CA ALA A 52 -19.08 9.05 7.49
C ALA A 52 -18.55 9.05 8.92
N THR A 53 -17.64 8.12 9.26
CA THR A 53 -16.97 8.08 10.56
C THR A 53 -16.21 9.38 10.82
N SER A 54 -15.43 9.87 9.84
CA SER A 54 -14.71 11.15 9.95
C SER A 54 -15.62 12.33 10.28
N LYS A 55 -16.76 12.43 9.60
CA LYS A 55 -17.77 13.49 9.87
C LYS A 55 -18.37 13.38 11.26
N ASN A 56 -18.67 12.15 11.71
CA ASN A 56 -19.19 11.91 13.05
C ASN A 56 -18.17 12.37 14.10
N THR A 57 -16.91 11.92 13.98
CA THR A 57 -15.83 12.30 14.89
C THR A 57 -15.60 13.81 14.93
N GLN A 58 -15.60 14.48 13.76
CA GLN A 58 -15.51 15.94 13.69
C GLN A 58 -16.66 16.63 14.43
N ALA A 59 -17.86 16.06 14.43
CA ALA A 59 -19.01 16.59 15.14
C ALA A 59 -19.01 16.25 16.64
N ASP A 60 -18.37 15.14 17.04
CA ASP A 60 -18.40 14.63 18.41
C ASP A 60 -17.25 15.20 19.28
N LEU A 61 -16.06 15.42 18.70
CA LEU A 61 -14.93 16.02 19.42
C LEU A 61 -15.25 17.36 20.09
N PRO A 62 -15.97 18.32 19.46
CA PRO A 62 -16.35 19.57 20.11
C PRO A 62 -17.36 19.43 21.26
N LYS A 63 -18.06 18.29 21.32
CA LYS A 63 -19.04 18.01 22.39
C LYS A 63 -18.37 17.58 23.69
N LEU A 64 -17.09 17.19 23.65
CA LEU A 64 -16.32 16.83 24.83
C LEU A 64 -16.16 18.06 25.73
N ARG A 65 -16.68 17.97 26.96
CA ARG A 65 -16.66 19.05 27.91
C ARG A 65 -15.40 19.05 28.76
N ILE A 66 -14.22 19.12 28.09
CA ILE A 66 -12.88 19.04 28.72
C ILE A 66 -12.70 20.12 29.80
N ASP A 67 -13.33 21.29 29.65
CA ASP A 67 -13.35 22.36 30.63
C ASP A 67 -13.86 21.88 32.00
N ARG A 68 -14.82 20.96 32.03
CA ARG A 68 -15.47 20.40 33.23
C ARG A 68 -14.72 19.21 33.84
N TRP A 69 -13.72 18.68 33.18
CA TRP A 69 -12.98 17.52 33.67
C TRP A 69 -12.21 17.87 34.95
N LYS A 70 -12.22 16.96 35.90
CA LYS A 70 -11.51 17.10 37.20
C LYS A 70 -10.07 16.61 37.04
N THR A 71 -9.28 17.34 36.24
CA THR A 71 -7.86 17.05 36.00
C THR A 71 -7.04 18.35 35.94
N SER A 72 -5.73 18.23 35.81
CA SER A 72 -4.81 19.36 35.74
C SER A 72 -5.02 20.20 34.48
N ALA A 73 -4.69 21.49 34.55
CA ALA A 73 -4.72 22.38 33.39
C ALA A 73 -3.76 21.90 32.29
N ALA A 74 -2.64 21.28 32.66
CA ALA A 74 -1.70 20.67 31.70
C ALA A 74 -2.32 19.53 30.93
N SER A 75 -2.98 18.59 31.62
CA SER A 75 -3.67 17.44 30.96
C SER A 75 -4.79 17.92 30.02
N LYS A 76 -5.60 18.90 30.46
CA LYS A 76 -6.63 19.49 29.57
C LYS A 76 -6.04 20.08 28.30
N LYS A 77 -4.94 20.83 28.43
CA LYS A 77 -4.25 21.42 27.28
C LYS A 77 -3.69 20.35 26.32
N GLU A 78 -3.15 19.27 26.88
CA GLU A 78 -2.64 18.14 26.10
C GLU A 78 -3.77 17.46 25.32
N THR A 79 -4.90 17.14 25.97
CA THR A 79 -6.05 16.54 25.28
C THR A 79 -6.61 17.47 24.20
N LEU A 80 -6.70 18.78 24.44
CA LEU A 80 -7.11 19.74 23.41
C LEU A 80 -6.15 19.75 22.21
N ALA A 81 -4.85 19.68 22.43
CA ALA A 81 -3.86 19.60 21.36
C ALA A 81 -3.98 18.30 20.53
N LYS A 82 -4.31 17.16 21.17
CA LYS A 82 -4.64 15.93 20.49
C LYS A 82 -5.88 16.09 19.59
N ILE A 83 -6.94 16.71 20.12
CA ILE A 83 -8.17 17.00 19.38
C ILE A 83 -7.90 17.90 18.17
N ASP A 84 -7.14 18.97 18.34
CA ASP A 84 -6.76 19.86 17.24
C ASP A 84 -5.95 19.11 16.15
N SER A 85 -5.13 18.15 16.55
CA SER A 85 -4.39 17.30 15.61
C SER A 85 -5.32 16.39 14.84
N ILE A 86 -6.27 15.71 15.51
CA ILE A 86 -7.28 14.88 14.89
C ILE A 86 -8.09 15.70 13.89
N GLN A 87 -8.58 16.87 14.29
CA GLN A 87 -9.41 17.72 13.42
C GLN A 87 -8.65 18.15 12.14
N ARG A 88 -7.38 18.52 12.26
CA ARG A 88 -6.55 18.87 11.10
C ARG A 88 -6.36 17.69 10.14
N ASP A 89 -6.17 16.49 10.67
CA ASP A 89 -6.00 15.29 9.85
C ASP A 89 -7.32 14.92 9.14
N LEU A 90 -8.43 14.94 9.85
CA LEU A 90 -9.75 14.65 9.31
C LEU A 90 -10.22 15.67 8.26
N GLN A 91 -9.77 16.92 8.34
CA GLN A 91 -10.17 18.00 7.41
C GLN A 91 -9.22 18.15 6.21
N GLY A 92 -7.97 17.71 6.33
CA GLY A 92 -6.93 17.88 5.32
C GLY A 92 -6.41 16.57 4.78
N THR A 93 -5.54 15.90 5.52
CA THR A 93 -4.79 14.74 5.02
C THR A 93 -5.69 13.59 4.57
N LEU A 94 -6.72 13.29 5.37
CA LEU A 94 -7.61 12.16 5.10
C LEU A 94 -8.42 12.33 3.81
N PRO A 95 -9.12 13.45 3.56
CA PRO A 95 -9.84 13.69 2.30
C PRO A 95 -8.95 13.64 1.07
N ASP A 96 -7.71 14.16 1.16
CA ASP A 96 -6.76 14.16 0.04
C ASP A 96 -6.40 12.72 -0.38
N VAL A 97 -6.10 11.85 0.60
CA VAL A 97 -5.76 10.45 0.31
C VAL A 97 -6.97 9.67 -0.19
N ILE A 98 -8.16 9.94 0.34
CA ILE A 98 -9.42 9.35 -0.15
C ILE A 98 -9.64 9.73 -1.63
N SER A 99 -9.44 11.00 -1.97
CA SER A 99 -9.57 11.48 -3.35
C SER A 99 -8.57 10.81 -4.29
N GLN A 100 -7.31 10.66 -3.85
CA GLN A 100 -6.28 9.95 -4.60
C GLN A 100 -6.67 8.49 -4.86
N LEU A 101 -7.17 7.77 -3.86
CA LEU A 101 -7.58 6.37 -4.00
C LEU A 101 -8.82 6.19 -4.89
N ARG A 102 -9.74 7.16 -4.90
CA ARG A 102 -10.87 7.14 -5.85
C ARG A 102 -10.41 7.33 -7.28
N ALA A 103 -9.40 8.18 -7.51
CA ALA A 103 -8.83 8.39 -8.83
C ALA A 103 -7.99 7.20 -9.31
N SER A 104 -7.33 6.50 -8.40
CA SER A 104 -6.43 5.38 -8.70
C SER A 104 -6.64 4.23 -7.72
N PRO A 105 -7.67 3.39 -7.90
CA PRO A 105 -8.04 2.33 -6.95
C PRO A 105 -6.98 1.25 -6.74
N GLU A 106 -6.07 1.08 -7.68
CA GLU A 106 -4.97 0.10 -7.65
C GLU A 106 -3.66 0.64 -7.07
N ASP A 107 -3.66 1.91 -6.65
CA ASP A 107 -2.47 2.56 -6.10
C ASP A 107 -2.14 1.96 -4.72
N LEU A 108 -1.20 1.02 -4.71
CA LEU A 108 -0.71 0.39 -3.47
C LEU A 108 -0.03 1.40 -2.54
N PRO A 109 0.86 2.30 -3.01
CA PRO A 109 1.38 3.40 -2.20
C PRO A 109 0.31 4.26 -1.54
N ALA A 110 -0.74 4.66 -2.26
CA ALA A 110 -1.83 5.45 -1.68
C ALA A 110 -2.65 4.64 -0.66
N THR A 111 -2.89 3.34 -0.93
CA THR A 111 -3.55 2.43 0.02
C THR A 111 -2.73 2.31 1.31
N PHE A 112 -1.41 2.17 1.20
CA PHE A 112 -0.51 2.13 2.36
C PHE A 112 -0.47 3.46 3.12
N LYS A 113 -0.48 4.59 2.39
CA LYS A 113 -0.55 5.92 3.01
C LYS A 113 -1.82 6.09 3.84
N LEU A 114 -2.98 5.65 3.30
CA LEU A 114 -4.23 5.67 4.05
C LEU A 114 -4.18 4.77 5.28
N TYR A 115 -3.67 3.55 5.14
CA TYR A 115 -3.50 2.63 6.26
C TYR A 115 -2.67 3.26 7.40
N ARG A 116 -1.52 3.85 7.08
CA ARG A 116 -0.65 4.51 8.06
C ARG A 116 -1.29 5.74 8.70
N ASN A 117 -2.04 6.51 7.92
CA ASN A 117 -2.77 7.65 8.44
C ASN A 117 -3.86 7.19 9.43
N LEU A 118 -4.61 6.14 9.08
CA LEU A 118 -5.61 5.55 9.99
C LEU A 118 -4.97 4.95 11.25
N ASP A 119 -3.79 4.35 11.15
CA ASP A 119 -3.05 3.80 12.29
C ASP A 119 -2.72 4.91 13.29
N ALA A 120 -2.09 5.98 12.82
CA ALA A 120 -1.77 7.15 13.65
C ALA A 120 -3.04 7.84 14.22
N LEU A 121 -4.11 7.91 13.41
CA LEU A 121 -5.39 8.48 13.85
C LEU A 121 -6.04 7.64 14.95
N CYS A 122 -6.04 6.31 14.82
CA CYS A 122 -6.53 5.40 15.86
C CYS A 122 -5.78 5.57 17.18
N ASP A 123 -4.45 5.73 17.13
CA ASP A 123 -3.63 5.94 18.34
C ASP A 123 -4.02 7.24 19.06
N VAL A 124 -4.17 8.34 18.30
CA VAL A 124 -4.51 9.64 18.91
C VAL A 124 -5.95 9.67 19.39
N VAL A 125 -6.92 9.15 18.62
CA VAL A 125 -8.33 9.03 19.06
C VAL A 125 -8.45 8.11 20.26
N GLY A 126 -7.71 6.98 20.27
CA GLY A 126 -7.65 6.07 21.41
C GLY A 126 -7.16 6.76 22.67
N SER A 127 -6.09 7.57 22.56
CA SER A 127 -5.58 8.35 23.71
C SER A 127 -6.60 9.38 24.21
N VAL A 128 -7.36 10.05 23.32
CA VAL A 128 -8.45 10.95 23.74
C VAL A 128 -9.60 10.18 24.38
N ALA A 129 -9.90 8.98 23.90
CA ALA A 129 -10.92 8.11 24.50
C ALA A 129 -10.52 7.63 25.90
N GLU A 130 -9.24 7.31 26.14
CA GLU A 130 -8.69 6.99 27.46
C GLU A 130 -8.81 8.18 28.42
N ASP A 131 -8.41 9.38 27.98
CA ASP A 131 -8.56 10.61 28.75
C ASP A 131 -10.05 10.86 29.09
N THR A 132 -10.96 10.64 28.12
CA THR A 132 -12.40 10.77 28.30
C THR A 132 -12.94 9.73 29.27
N GLY A 133 -12.43 8.50 29.23
CA GLY A 133 -12.80 7.43 30.16
C GLY A 133 -12.39 7.74 31.62
N ALA A 134 -11.27 8.43 31.79
CA ALA A 134 -10.78 8.81 33.10
C ALA A 134 -11.51 10.04 33.70
N PHE A 135 -11.92 10.99 32.88
CA PHE A 135 -12.35 12.33 33.35
C PHE A 135 -13.69 12.79 32.76
N GLY A 136 -14.15 12.21 31.67
CA GLY A 136 -15.37 12.59 30.97
C GLY A 136 -16.61 11.83 31.44
N SER A 137 -17.69 11.93 30.67
CA SER A 137 -18.90 11.16 30.90
C SER A 137 -18.87 9.82 30.16
N LYS A 138 -19.71 8.88 30.59
CA LYS A 138 -19.88 7.60 29.92
C LYS A 138 -20.35 7.73 28.48
N ASP A 139 -21.24 8.69 28.21
CA ASP A 139 -21.81 8.92 26.88
C ASP A 139 -20.73 9.47 25.92
N GLU A 140 -19.89 10.41 26.39
CA GLU A 140 -18.75 10.93 25.64
C GLU A 140 -17.76 9.81 25.28
N LEU A 141 -17.42 8.96 26.26
CA LEU A 141 -16.57 7.79 26.03
C LEU A 141 -17.17 6.82 25.01
N GLN A 142 -18.46 6.47 25.16
CA GLN A 142 -19.12 5.53 24.26
C GLN A 142 -19.13 6.06 22.81
N THR A 143 -19.35 7.35 22.63
CA THR A 143 -19.36 7.99 21.32
C THR A 143 -17.96 7.89 20.67
N LEU A 144 -16.89 8.26 21.39
CA LEU A 144 -15.52 8.12 20.88
C LEU A 144 -15.11 6.67 20.63
N ALA A 145 -15.54 5.75 21.47
CA ALA A 145 -15.28 4.32 21.28
C ALA A 145 -15.94 3.79 19.99
N ASN A 146 -17.14 4.26 19.67
CA ASN A 146 -17.81 3.91 18.41
C ASN A 146 -17.05 4.47 17.20
N ASP A 147 -16.58 5.72 17.26
CA ASP A 147 -15.76 6.33 16.21
C ASP A 147 -14.44 5.60 16.03
N LEU A 148 -13.74 5.28 17.12
CA LEU A 148 -12.51 4.52 17.11
C LEU A 148 -12.70 3.14 16.45
N ASN A 149 -13.80 2.44 16.78
CA ASN A 149 -14.13 1.16 16.17
C ASN A 149 -14.37 1.30 14.65
N GLY A 150 -14.96 2.39 14.20
CA GLY A 150 -15.14 2.70 12.78
C GLY A 150 -13.82 2.87 12.04
N PHE A 151 -12.89 3.63 12.60
CA PHE A 151 -11.54 3.80 12.04
C PHE A 151 -10.75 2.48 12.05
N ASP A 152 -10.74 1.75 13.16
CA ASP A 152 -10.02 0.48 13.30
C ASP A 152 -10.55 -0.59 12.33
N SER A 153 -11.87 -0.67 12.15
CA SER A 153 -12.48 -1.55 11.16
C SER A 153 -12.01 -1.21 9.74
N THR A 154 -12.00 0.07 9.38
CA THR A 154 -11.52 0.52 8.06
C THR A 154 -10.02 0.26 7.91
N ARG A 155 -9.22 0.51 8.94
CA ARG A 155 -7.77 0.23 8.96
C ARG A 155 -7.49 -1.25 8.67
N LYS A 156 -8.19 -2.16 9.34
CA LYS A 156 -8.06 -3.62 9.13
C LYS A 156 -8.42 -4.02 7.69
N GLN A 157 -9.47 -3.45 7.14
CA GLN A 157 -9.88 -3.72 5.76
C GLN A 157 -8.88 -3.14 4.73
N MET A 158 -8.24 -2.01 5.03
CA MET A 158 -7.15 -1.48 4.21
C MET A 158 -5.91 -2.38 4.25
N ALA A 159 -5.58 -2.96 5.41
CA ALA A 159 -4.50 -3.95 5.51
C ALA A 159 -4.76 -5.17 4.61
N GLN A 160 -5.97 -5.75 4.68
CA GLN A 160 -6.37 -6.87 3.81
C GLN A 160 -6.32 -6.50 2.32
N ARG A 161 -6.73 -5.27 1.99
CA ARG A 161 -6.64 -4.78 0.62
C ARG A 161 -5.20 -4.66 0.15
N MET A 162 -4.28 -4.17 0.98
CA MET A 162 -2.85 -4.11 0.64
C MET A 162 -2.27 -5.48 0.33
N GLU A 163 -2.59 -6.49 1.15
CA GLU A 163 -2.16 -7.87 0.94
C GLU A 163 -2.69 -8.40 -0.40
N GLY A 164 -3.97 -8.17 -0.69
CA GLY A 164 -4.59 -8.57 -1.95
C GLY A 164 -3.96 -7.87 -3.17
N LEU A 165 -3.74 -6.56 -3.10
CA LEU A 165 -3.09 -5.80 -4.17
C LEU A 165 -1.63 -6.24 -4.38
N ALA A 166 -0.87 -6.44 -3.31
CA ALA A 166 0.52 -6.91 -3.39
C ALA A 166 0.58 -8.30 -4.05
N SER A 167 -0.26 -9.22 -3.60
CA SER A 167 -0.35 -10.58 -4.16
C SER A 167 -0.72 -10.58 -5.65
N ALA A 168 -1.71 -9.76 -6.04
CA ALA A 168 -2.11 -9.63 -7.43
C ALA A 168 -0.98 -9.06 -8.31
N LYS A 169 -0.26 -8.05 -7.83
CA LYS A 169 0.89 -7.47 -8.55
C LYS A 169 2.05 -8.45 -8.68
N GLU A 170 2.31 -9.25 -7.66
CA GLU A 170 3.33 -10.29 -7.72
C GLU A 170 2.99 -11.37 -8.74
N ALA A 171 1.75 -11.84 -8.75
CA ALA A 171 1.27 -12.79 -9.75
C ALA A 171 1.38 -12.21 -11.18
N GLU A 172 1.03 -10.95 -11.38
CA GLU A 172 1.18 -10.25 -12.66
C GLU A 172 2.64 -10.21 -13.12
N ILE A 173 3.57 -9.88 -12.22
CA ILE A 173 5.02 -9.87 -12.52
C ILE A 173 5.51 -11.25 -12.95
N VAL A 174 5.12 -12.29 -12.24
CA VAL A 174 5.50 -13.68 -12.58
C VAL A 174 4.98 -14.06 -13.97
N ARG A 175 3.73 -13.74 -14.27
CA ARG A 175 3.12 -13.97 -15.56
C ARG A 175 3.86 -13.23 -16.68
N LEU A 176 4.07 -11.93 -16.54
CA LEU A 176 4.77 -11.10 -17.54
C LEU A 176 6.20 -11.61 -17.80
N ARG A 177 6.91 -12.09 -16.77
CA ARG A 177 8.23 -12.71 -16.92
C ARG A 177 8.15 -14.01 -17.73
N THR A 178 7.13 -14.81 -17.51
CA THR A 178 6.92 -16.07 -18.26
C THR A 178 6.57 -15.77 -19.72
N ASP A 179 5.67 -14.81 -19.95
CA ASP A 179 5.28 -14.40 -21.30
C ASP A 179 6.47 -13.82 -22.08
N LEU A 180 7.29 -12.98 -21.42
CA LEU A 180 8.52 -12.46 -22.01
C LEU A 180 9.51 -13.57 -22.40
N LYS A 181 9.73 -14.54 -21.50
CA LYS A 181 10.60 -15.69 -21.76
C LYS A 181 10.09 -16.52 -22.95
N THR A 182 8.79 -16.75 -23.01
CA THR A 182 8.16 -17.49 -24.12
C THR A 182 8.29 -16.71 -25.43
N ALA A 183 8.06 -15.40 -25.42
CA ALA A 183 8.21 -14.55 -26.59
C ALA A 183 9.68 -14.51 -27.08
N GLN A 184 10.64 -14.45 -26.17
CA GLN A 184 12.07 -14.50 -26.51
C GLN A 184 12.46 -15.84 -27.13
N ALA A 185 11.92 -16.96 -26.64
CA ALA A 185 12.16 -18.29 -27.19
C ALA A 185 11.50 -18.49 -28.56
N ALA A 186 10.41 -17.78 -28.84
CA ALA A 186 9.71 -17.83 -30.12
C ALA A 186 10.38 -17.00 -31.24
N ILE A 187 11.34 -16.11 -30.89
CA ILE A 187 12.11 -15.37 -31.89
C ILE A 187 13.05 -16.35 -32.59
N PRO A 188 12.87 -16.66 -33.90
CA PRO A 188 13.77 -17.58 -34.62
C PRO A 188 15.19 -17.01 -34.51
N ALA A 189 16.16 -17.86 -34.14
CA ALA A 189 17.56 -17.50 -34.22
C ALA A 189 17.81 -16.97 -35.65
N ALA A 190 18.26 -15.72 -35.75
CA ALA A 190 18.57 -15.14 -37.06
C ALA A 190 19.44 -16.12 -37.83
N PRO A 191 19.07 -16.48 -39.10
CA PRO A 191 19.84 -17.43 -39.84
C PRO A 191 21.30 -17.01 -39.87
N PRO A 192 22.25 -17.94 -39.66
CA PRO A 192 23.66 -17.57 -39.61
C PRO A 192 23.96 -16.79 -40.90
N LYS A 193 24.55 -15.61 -40.77
CA LYS A 193 24.98 -14.83 -41.93
C LYS A 193 25.82 -15.73 -42.79
N LYS A 194 25.29 -16.13 -43.98
CA LYS A 194 26.07 -16.83 -44.97
C LYS A 194 27.27 -15.96 -45.29
N VAL A 195 28.43 -16.34 -44.78
CA VAL A 195 29.67 -15.80 -45.25
C VAL A 195 29.80 -16.31 -46.68
N VAL A 196 29.47 -15.44 -47.64
CA VAL A 196 29.77 -15.71 -49.05
C VAL A 196 31.29 -15.65 -49.10
N VAL A 197 31.91 -16.81 -49.12
CA VAL A 197 33.30 -16.96 -49.49
C VAL A 197 33.34 -16.74 -50.98
N ASP A 198 33.83 -15.63 -51.39
CA ASP A 198 34.04 -15.26 -52.80
C ASP A 198 35.30 -16.02 -53.24
N ASP A 199 35.10 -17.19 -53.82
CA ASP A 199 36.19 -18.07 -54.31
C ASP A 199 36.97 -17.43 -55.45
N ASN A 200 36.61 -16.23 -55.86
CA ASN A 200 37.25 -15.50 -56.97
C ASN A 200 38.12 -14.31 -56.51
N ALA A 201 38.37 -14.19 -55.23
CA ALA A 201 39.30 -13.18 -54.73
C ALA A 201 40.75 -13.63 -54.93
N PRO A 202 41.58 -12.82 -55.64
CA PRO A 202 42.98 -13.20 -55.87
C PRO A 202 43.75 -13.34 -54.54
N ALA A 203 44.49 -14.45 -54.41
CA ALA A 203 45.21 -14.83 -53.22
C ALA A 203 46.08 -13.66 -52.73
N LYS A 204 45.73 -13.11 -51.55
CA LYS A 204 46.55 -12.11 -50.86
C LYS A 204 47.85 -12.79 -50.41
N LYS A 205 48.98 -12.30 -50.99
CA LYS A 205 50.35 -12.74 -50.61
C LYS A 205 50.53 -12.72 -49.10
N PRO A 206 51.24 -13.71 -48.51
CA PRO A 206 51.44 -13.78 -47.06
C PRO A 206 52.23 -12.56 -46.56
N PRO A 207 51.90 -12.00 -45.41
CA PRO A 207 52.61 -10.84 -44.85
C PRO A 207 54.01 -11.24 -44.45
N VAL A 208 54.99 -10.54 -45.01
CA VAL A 208 56.39 -10.67 -44.62
C VAL A 208 56.59 -10.27 -43.17
N LYS A 209 57.16 -11.18 -42.39
CA LYS A 209 57.51 -10.96 -40.98
C LYS A 209 58.56 -9.84 -40.92
N LYS A 210 58.19 -8.66 -40.47
CA LYS A 210 59.16 -7.65 -40.05
C LYS A 210 59.52 -7.86 -38.59
N LYS A 211 60.86 -7.97 -38.41
CA LYS A 211 61.59 -8.13 -37.15
C LYS A 211 61.39 -6.95 -36.22
N PRO A 212 61.37 -7.16 -34.89
CA PRO A 212 61.10 -6.12 -33.91
C PRO A 212 62.27 -5.15 -33.74
N ALA A 213 62.01 -3.87 -33.78
CA ALA A 213 62.95 -2.84 -33.39
C ALA A 213 62.41 -2.08 -32.17
N ALA A 214 63.27 -2.18 -31.17
CA ALA A 214 63.53 -1.30 -30.04
C ALA A 214 62.50 -0.23 -29.59
N LYS A 215 62.23 -0.29 -28.28
CA LYS A 215 61.75 0.81 -27.42
C LYS A 215 62.61 2.07 -27.60
N PRO A 216 62.01 3.27 -27.47
CA PRO A 216 62.32 4.07 -26.31
C PRO A 216 61.13 4.81 -25.66
N THR A 217 61.22 4.80 -24.35
CA THR A 217 60.97 5.91 -23.40
C THR A 217 59.73 6.80 -23.51
N THR A 218 59.02 6.72 -22.39
CA THR A 218 58.04 7.68 -21.85
C THR A 218 58.47 9.14 -21.96
N PRO A 219 57.50 10.09 -22.07
CA PRO A 219 57.18 10.82 -20.84
C PRO A 219 55.67 11.02 -20.56
N ALA A 220 55.45 11.05 -19.33
CA ALA A 220 54.46 11.43 -18.41
C ALA A 220 53.46 12.57 -18.82
N ALA A 221 52.38 12.48 -18.08
CA ALA A 221 51.37 13.50 -17.76
C ALA A 221 50.17 13.53 -18.75
N THR A 222 48.96 13.38 -18.33
CA THR A 222 48.24 14.13 -17.31
C THR A 222 46.90 13.46 -17.06
N THR A 223 46.65 13.05 -15.83
CA THR A 223 45.34 12.63 -15.31
C THR A 223 44.51 13.88 -15.02
N PRO A 224 43.24 13.98 -15.43
CA PRO A 224 42.33 14.91 -14.78
C PRO A 224 41.70 14.23 -13.55
N LYS A 225 41.99 14.81 -12.41
CA LYS A 225 41.45 14.57 -11.10
C LYS A 225 39.93 14.79 -11.09
N PRO A 226 39.10 13.90 -10.55
CA PRO A 226 37.71 14.23 -10.23
C PRO A 226 37.69 15.12 -8.99
N SER A 227 37.01 16.24 -9.10
CA SER A 227 36.75 17.20 -8.03
C SER A 227 35.94 16.54 -6.91
N ALA A 228 36.49 16.56 -5.72
CA ALA A 228 35.84 16.14 -4.48
C ALA A 228 34.71 17.13 -4.16
N GLY A 229 33.45 16.62 -4.09
CA GLY A 229 32.32 17.33 -3.54
C GLY A 229 32.53 17.56 -2.06
N GLN A 230 32.33 18.81 -1.66
CA GLN A 230 32.42 19.28 -0.29
C GLN A 230 31.39 18.61 0.60
N THR A 231 31.86 17.87 1.57
CA THR A 231 31.08 17.42 2.73
C THR A 231 30.80 18.63 3.62
N GLN A 232 29.59 19.14 3.61
CA GLN A 232 29.12 20.12 4.60
C GLN A 232 28.87 19.41 5.93
N THR A 233 29.71 19.67 6.89
CA THR A 233 29.53 19.35 8.31
C THR A 233 28.32 20.12 8.87
N PRO A 234 27.42 19.49 9.63
CA PRO A 234 26.35 20.22 10.34
C PRO A 234 26.97 21.07 11.46
N GLN A 235 26.79 22.37 11.41
CA GLN A 235 27.12 23.27 12.51
C GLN A 235 26.13 23.05 13.65
N THR A 236 26.64 22.68 14.81
CA THR A 236 25.97 22.68 16.10
C THR A 236 25.76 24.14 16.54
N PRO A 237 24.54 24.55 16.94
CA PRO A 237 24.33 25.89 17.53
C PRO A 237 24.98 25.96 18.92
N PRO A 238 25.54 27.12 19.34
CA PRO A 238 26.15 27.25 20.62
C PRO A 238 25.11 27.27 21.75
N ALA A 239 25.40 26.53 22.82
CA ALA A 239 24.64 26.50 24.06
C ALA A 239 24.54 27.88 24.67
N GLN A 240 23.30 28.37 24.90
CA GLN A 240 23.02 29.54 25.73
C GLN A 240 23.16 29.18 27.21
N ALA A 241 23.98 29.90 27.88
CA ALA A 241 24.17 29.84 29.35
C ALA A 241 22.91 30.28 30.12
N PRO A 242 22.62 29.71 31.30
CA PRO A 242 21.46 30.08 32.08
C PRO A 242 21.64 31.44 32.73
N ALA A 243 20.66 32.34 32.56
CA ALA A 243 20.55 33.60 33.28
C ALA A 243 20.21 33.33 34.75
N LYS A 244 20.94 34.01 35.66
CA LYS A 244 20.68 34.03 37.11
C LYS A 244 19.40 34.81 37.43
N PRO A 245 18.64 34.38 38.45
CA PRO A 245 17.50 35.14 38.96
C PRO A 245 17.99 36.34 39.83
N GLN A 246 17.38 37.48 39.64
CA GLN A 246 17.21 38.51 40.64
C GLN A 246 15.77 38.59 41.06
#